data_f08f9b46bfbe4d1a22e241a51e8da4df
#
_entry.id   f08f9b46bfbe4d1a22e241a51e8da4df
#
_cell.length_a   1.000
_cell.length_b   1.000
_cell.length_c   1.000
_cell.angle_alpha   90.00
_cell.angle_beta   90.00
_cell.angle_gamma   90.00
#
_symmetry.space_group_name_H-M   'P 1'
#
loop_
_entity.id
_entity.type
_entity.pdbx_description
1 polymer ?
#
loop_
_entity_poly.entity_id
_entity_poly.type
_entity_poly.pdbx_seq_one_letter_code
_entity_poly.pdbx_strand_id
1 'polypeptide(L)'
;MHEISYPQIARFIQYLQFEKRYSQHTIISYKTDLEQFFSFLASQYDSPGLTDITAGFIRSWLAEMRNENLTPKSLNRKISSLKSFFKFLIKIGEVKQSPLTTIVAPKVGKRLPSFVSQKDMQTLKNHVEFTDDWKGQTDKLLLNVFYATGIRLSELINLKESQLDFSNAQIKVLGKGNKERIIPVSKECIREIEDYVENKKQLANSEGSPNVFISEKGKPLYPKYVYNVVKANLSQVTTLQKKSPHILRHTFATHLTNNGADLNAVKELLGHSSLAATQIYTHNTIEKLKDIYKKAHPKA
;
A
#
# COMPACT_ATOMS: atom_id res chain seq x y z
N MET A 1 -7.13 -32.60 5.36
CA MET A 1 -6.59 -31.37 5.98
C MET A 1 -6.43 -31.67 7.47
N HIS A 2 -5.19 -31.86 7.96
CA HIS A 2 -4.96 -32.00 9.40
C HIS A 2 -5.29 -30.66 10.04
N GLU A 3 -6.25 -30.67 10.94
CA GLU A 3 -6.61 -29.54 11.77
C GLU A 3 -5.37 -29.15 12.59
N ILE A 4 -4.87 -27.92 12.40
CA ILE A 4 -3.64 -27.47 13.09
C ILE A 4 -3.98 -27.36 14.57
N SER A 5 -3.44 -28.29 15.37
CA SER A 5 -3.78 -28.52 16.78
C SER A 5 -3.21 -27.48 17.76
N TYR A 6 -3.13 -26.18 17.36
CA TYR A 6 -2.63 -25.11 18.23
C TYR A 6 -3.69 -24.01 18.42
N PRO A 7 -4.57 -24.13 19.41
CA PRO A 7 -5.65 -23.16 19.67
C PRO A 7 -5.12 -21.75 19.97
N GLN A 8 -3.85 -21.64 20.36
CA GLN A 8 -3.19 -20.36 20.60
C GLN A 8 -3.08 -19.51 19.33
N ILE A 9 -3.05 -20.10 18.14
CA ILE A 9 -3.04 -19.35 16.87
C ILE A 9 -4.35 -18.58 16.75
N ALA A 10 -5.50 -19.19 17.01
CA ALA A 10 -6.79 -18.52 16.96
C ALA A 10 -6.87 -17.35 17.97
N ARG A 11 -6.40 -17.59 19.21
CA ARG A 11 -6.30 -16.53 20.25
C ARG A 11 -5.39 -15.38 19.81
N PHE A 12 -4.25 -15.68 19.20
CA PHE A 12 -3.36 -14.66 18.67
C PHE A 12 -3.98 -13.87 17.53
N ILE A 13 -4.69 -14.50 16.61
CA ILE A 13 -5.40 -13.83 15.53
C ILE A 13 -6.48 -12.88 16.08
N GLN A 14 -7.24 -13.32 17.08
CA GLN A 14 -8.20 -12.45 17.79
C GLN A 14 -7.49 -11.25 18.46
N TYR A 15 -6.37 -11.48 19.14
CA TYR A 15 -5.55 -10.42 19.73
C TYR A 15 -5.10 -9.38 18.66
N LEU A 16 -4.63 -9.85 17.49
CA LEU A 16 -4.26 -8.94 16.39
C LEU A 16 -5.45 -8.14 15.85
N GLN A 17 -6.62 -8.77 15.78
CA GLN A 17 -7.84 -8.17 15.25
C GLN A 17 -8.44 -7.14 16.22
N PHE A 18 -8.64 -7.52 17.47
CA PHE A 18 -9.42 -6.71 18.42
C PHE A 18 -8.56 -5.80 19.28
N GLU A 19 -7.41 -6.26 19.79
CA GLU A 19 -6.55 -5.42 20.62
C GLU A 19 -5.58 -4.58 19.77
N LYS A 20 -4.95 -5.17 18.75
CA LYS A 20 -3.98 -4.47 17.88
C LYS A 20 -4.62 -3.75 16.71
N ARG A 21 -5.86 -4.05 16.38
CA ARG A 21 -6.62 -3.46 15.28
C ARG A 21 -5.85 -3.48 13.96
N TYR A 22 -5.21 -4.60 13.67
CA TYR A 22 -4.47 -4.78 12.43
C TYR A 22 -5.43 -4.93 11.24
N SER A 23 -4.97 -4.52 10.05
CA SER A 23 -5.76 -4.69 8.83
C SER A 23 -5.96 -6.17 8.50
N GLN A 24 -7.07 -6.51 7.83
CA GLN A 24 -7.38 -7.87 7.42
C GLN A 24 -6.24 -8.52 6.62
N HIS A 25 -5.61 -7.78 5.71
CA HIS A 25 -4.45 -8.28 4.95
C HIS A 25 -3.25 -8.63 5.85
N THR A 26 -3.01 -7.85 6.89
CA THR A 26 -1.97 -8.14 7.87
C THR A 26 -2.30 -9.41 8.64
N ILE A 27 -3.54 -9.55 9.11
CA ILE A 27 -4.03 -10.72 9.85
C ILE A 27 -3.89 -11.99 9.01
N ILE A 28 -4.36 -11.96 7.76
CA ILE A 28 -4.22 -13.09 6.82
C ILE A 28 -2.73 -13.46 6.63
N SER A 29 -1.86 -12.47 6.47
CA SER A 29 -0.42 -12.74 6.32
C SER A 29 0.19 -13.43 7.55
N TYR A 30 -0.16 -12.98 8.75
CA TYR A 30 0.28 -13.62 10.01
C TYR A 30 -0.27 -15.02 10.12
N LYS A 31 -1.57 -15.21 9.87
CA LYS A 31 -2.22 -16.52 9.91
C LYS A 31 -1.54 -17.51 8.97
N THR A 32 -1.37 -17.13 7.70
CA THR A 32 -0.71 -17.98 6.69
C THR A 32 0.72 -18.34 7.08
N ASP A 33 1.50 -17.39 7.62
CA ASP A 33 2.88 -17.67 8.04
C ASP A 33 2.95 -18.65 9.20
N LEU A 34 2.04 -18.53 10.17
CA LEU A 34 1.94 -19.45 11.32
C LEU A 34 1.46 -20.83 10.87
N GLU A 35 0.41 -20.89 10.05
CA GLU A 35 -0.09 -22.15 9.50
C GLU A 35 1.01 -22.93 8.77
N GLN A 36 1.80 -22.26 7.94
CA GLN A 36 2.92 -22.89 7.24
C GLN A 36 3.99 -23.40 8.21
N PHE A 37 4.35 -22.64 9.24
CA PHE A 37 5.33 -23.08 10.22
C PHE A 37 4.85 -24.30 11.02
N PHE A 38 3.62 -24.27 11.51
CA PHE A 38 3.07 -25.37 12.30
C PHE A 38 2.76 -26.61 11.45
N SER A 39 2.39 -26.46 10.18
CA SER A 39 2.31 -27.57 9.23
C SER A 39 3.67 -28.22 8.98
N PHE A 40 4.73 -27.42 8.86
CA PHE A 40 6.10 -27.94 8.79
C PHE A 40 6.48 -28.73 10.05
N LEU A 41 6.18 -28.22 11.24
CA LEU A 41 6.44 -28.94 12.50
C LEU A 41 5.68 -30.26 12.57
N ALA A 42 4.42 -30.26 12.15
CA ALA A 42 3.63 -31.49 12.13
C ALA A 42 4.18 -32.52 11.15
N SER A 43 4.68 -32.09 9.99
CA SER A 43 5.23 -33.03 8.99
C SER A 43 6.62 -33.57 9.32
N GLN A 44 7.45 -32.80 10.03
CA GLN A 44 8.87 -33.13 10.25
C GLN A 44 9.18 -33.55 11.69
N TYR A 45 8.34 -33.16 12.67
CA TYR A 45 8.67 -33.28 14.11
C TYR A 45 7.48 -33.70 14.98
N ASP A 46 6.46 -34.32 14.40
CA ASP A 46 5.30 -34.89 15.12
C ASP A 46 4.62 -33.89 16.07
N SER A 47 4.44 -32.65 15.62
CA SER A 47 3.70 -31.61 16.33
C SER A 47 4.19 -31.31 17.76
N PRO A 48 5.43 -30.82 17.96
CA PRO A 48 5.99 -30.58 19.29
C PRO A 48 5.16 -29.55 20.06
N GLY A 49 5.12 -29.65 21.40
CA GLY A 49 4.50 -28.67 22.27
C GLY A 49 5.12 -27.28 22.10
N LEU A 50 4.36 -26.23 22.39
CA LEU A 50 4.83 -24.82 22.23
C LEU A 50 6.11 -24.53 23.04
N THR A 51 6.27 -25.16 24.19
CA THR A 51 7.46 -25.07 25.07
C THR A 51 8.68 -25.79 24.51
N ASP A 52 8.47 -26.79 23.66
CA ASP A 52 9.52 -27.65 23.11
C ASP A 52 10.07 -27.13 21.79
N ILE A 53 9.42 -26.09 21.23
CA ILE A 53 9.87 -25.45 20.00
C ILE A 53 11.20 -24.72 20.23
N THR A 54 12.24 -25.17 19.54
CA THR A 54 13.61 -24.66 19.67
C THR A 54 13.99 -23.77 18.49
N ALA A 55 15.08 -23.03 18.63
CA ALA A 55 15.68 -22.28 17.51
C ALA A 55 16.13 -23.22 16.37
N GLY A 56 16.42 -24.49 16.65
CA GLY A 56 16.75 -25.51 15.66
C GLY A 56 15.61 -25.72 14.66
N PHE A 57 14.38 -25.95 15.13
CA PHE A 57 13.21 -26.14 14.29
C PHE A 57 12.95 -24.94 13.38
N ILE A 58 13.12 -23.73 13.93
CA ILE A 58 12.94 -22.49 13.15
C ILE A 58 14.00 -22.37 12.06
N ARG A 59 15.27 -22.71 12.36
CA ARG A 59 16.34 -22.69 11.34
C ARG A 59 16.08 -23.72 10.24
N SER A 60 15.64 -24.93 10.59
CA SER A 60 15.29 -25.98 9.62
C SER A 60 14.17 -25.51 8.70
N TRP A 61 13.09 -24.92 9.24
CA TRP A 61 12.01 -24.37 8.44
C TRP A 61 12.47 -23.25 7.51
N LEU A 62 13.29 -22.31 8.00
CA LEU A 62 13.82 -21.23 7.17
C LEU A 62 14.77 -21.75 6.09
N ALA A 63 15.51 -22.82 6.33
CA ALA A 63 16.37 -23.49 5.35
C ALA A 63 15.52 -24.12 4.24
N GLU A 64 14.45 -24.84 4.58
CA GLU A 64 13.50 -25.40 3.61
C GLU A 64 12.89 -24.30 2.73
N MET A 65 12.37 -23.22 3.33
CA MET A 65 11.83 -22.08 2.60
C MET A 65 12.87 -21.43 1.67
N ARG A 66 14.12 -21.42 2.07
CA ARG A 66 15.21 -20.90 1.21
C ARG A 66 15.49 -21.82 0.02
N ASN A 67 15.44 -23.15 0.23
CA ASN A 67 15.58 -24.13 -0.84
C ASN A 67 14.42 -24.04 -1.86
N GLU A 68 13.23 -23.64 -1.40
CA GLU A 68 12.08 -23.30 -2.25
C GLU A 68 12.20 -21.93 -2.94
N ASN A 69 13.38 -21.30 -2.91
CA ASN A 69 13.67 -20.01 -3.52
C ASN A 69 12.90 -18.81 -2.94
N LEU A 70 12.46 -18.88 -1.67
CA LEU A 70 11.88 -17.70 -1.03
C LEU A 70 12.91 -16.58 -0.86
N THR A 71 12.48 -15.37 -1.16
CA THR A 71 13.35 -14.18 -1.05
C THR A 71 13.70 -13.87 0.40
N PRO A 72 14.88 -13.27 0.70
CA PRO A 72 15.23 -12.81 2.04
C PRO A 72 14.16 -11.90 2.67
N LYS A 73 13.47 -11.10 1.88
CA LYS A 73 12.37 -10.25 2.36
C LYS A 73 11.18 -11.08 2.85
N SER A 74 10.84 -12.16 2.15
CA SER A 74 9.76 -13.08 2.54
C SER A 74 10.12 -13.84 3.80
N LEU A 75 11.37 -14.33 3.91
CA LEU A 75 11.88 -14.98 5.11
C LEU A 75 11.83 -14.04 6.33
N ASN A 76 12.25 -12.79 6.17
CA ASN A 76 12.20 -11.79 7.25
C ASN A 76 10.77 -11.49 7.71
N ARG A 77 9.79 -11.48 6.79
CA ARG A 77 8.38 -11.34 7.15
C ARG A 77 7.92 -12.52 8.00
N LYS A 78 8.24 -13.74 7.60
CA LYS A 78 7.91 -14.97 8.35
C LYS A 78 8.54 -14.99 9.75
N ILE A 79 9.83 -14.62 9.87
CA ILE A 79 10.50 -14.44 11.16
C ILE A 79 9.76 -13.41 12.03
N SER A 80 9.31 -12.30 11.44
CA SER A 80 8.56 -11.24 12.15
C SER A 80 7.20 -11.75 12.65
N SER A 81 6.52 -12.58 11.86
CA SER A 81 5.26 -13.23 12.25
C SER A 81 5.46 -14.15 13.45
N LEU A 82 6.48 -15.02 13.42
CA LEU A 82 6.83 -15.88 14.54
C LEU A 82 7.25 -15.08 15.77
N LYS A 83 8.09 -14.05 15.63
CA LYS A 83 8.49 -13.18 16.75
C LYS A 83 7.28 -12.55 17.44
N SER A 84 6.31 -12.07 16.67
CA SER A 84 5.10 -11.49 17.21
C SER A 84 4.23 -12.52 17.93
N PHE A 85 4.12 -13.73 17.39
CA PHE A 85 3.37 -14.83 18.01
C PHE A 85 4.00 -15.28 19.33
N PHE A 86 5.30 -15.54 19.36
CA PHE A 86 5.99 -15.94 20.61
C PHE A 86 6.00 -14.81 21.64
N LYS A 87 6.06 -13.54 21.23
CA LYS A 87 5.86 -12.40 22.15
C LYS A 87 4.46 -12.40 22.77
N PHE A 88 3.44 -12.76 22.00
CA PHE A 88 2.08 -12.93 22.53
C PHE A 88 2.01 -14.10 23.50
N LEU A 89 2.60 -15.27 23.18
CA LEU A 89 2.61 -16.43 24.06
C LEU A 89 3.30 -16.13 25.40
N ILE A 90 4.39 -15.38 25.40
CA ILE A 90 5.04 -14.90 26.65
C ILE A 90 4.10 -14.00 27.43
N LYS A 91 3.41 -13.07 26.76
CA LYS A 91 2.44 -12.14 27.40
C LYS A 91 1.32 -12.90 28.13
N ILE A 92 0.87 -14.03 27.58
CA ILE A 92 -0.23 -14.83 28.18
C ILE A 92 0.29 -15.98 29.06
N GLY A 93 1.61 -16.09 29.27
CA GLY A 93 2.22 -17.09 30.19
C GLY A 93 2.33 -18.51 29.62
N GLU A 94 2.06 -18.74 28.34
CA GLU A 94 2.13 -20.06 27.68
C GLU A 94 3.56 -20.52 27.46
N VAL A 95 4.52 -19.59 27.29
CA VAL A 95 5.95 -19.87 27.18
C VAL A 95 6.77 -18.87 28.00
N LYS A 96 7.90 -19.31 28.55
CA LYS A 96 8.76 -18.44 29.38
C LYS A 96 9.70 -17.58 28.55
N GLN A 97 10.17 -18.09 27.41
CA GLN A 97 11.12 -17.38 26.53
C GLN A 97 10.85 -17.69 25.05
N SER A 98 11.29 -16.77 24.19
CA SER A 98 11.12 -16.93 22.75
C SER A 98 12.26 -17.77 22.14
N PRO A 99 11.97 -18.79 21.33
CA PRO A 99 13.00 -19.53 20.59
C PRO A 99 13.65 -18.70 19.47
N LEU A 100 13.15 -17.48 19.20
CA LEU A 100 13.67 -16.60 18.15
C LEU A 100 14.77 -15.63 18.62
N THR A 101 15.22 -15.71 19.85
CA THR A 101 16.27 -14.82 20.41
C THR A 101 17.59 -14.91 19.63
N THR A 102 17.95 -16.12 19.19
CA THR A 102 19.19 -16.41 18.45
C THR A 102 19.00 -16.50 16.93
N ILE A 103 17.80 -16.17 16.42
CA ILE A 103 17.51 -16.23 15.00
C ILE A 103 17.95 -14.92 14.32
N VAL A 104 18.97 -15.04 13.47
CA VAL A 104 19.49 -13.93 12.66
C VAL A 104 18.67 -13.82 11.37
N ALA A 105 18.13 -12.63 11.12
CA ALA A 105 17.38 -12.34 9.91
C ALA A 105 18.32 -12.27 8.68
N PRO A 106 17.98 -12.90 7.54
CA PRO A 106 18.75 -12.76 6.32
C PRO A 106 18.93 -11.31 5.88
N LYS A 107 20.14 -10.96 5.44
CA LYS A 107 20.42 -9.62 4.89
C LYS A 107 19.61 -9.41 3.60
N VAL A 108 18.86 -8.33 3.54
CA VAL A 108 18.16 -7.89 2.32
C VAL A 108 19.05 -6.92 1.58
N GLY A 109 19.38 -7.22 0.33
CA GLY A 109 20.14 -6.30 -0.51
C GLY A 109 19.38 -4.98 -0.66
N LYS A 110 20.07 -3.87 -0.41
CA LYS A 110 19.54 -2.51 -0.66
C LYS A 110 19.48 -2.31 -2.17
N ARG A 111 18.29 -2.37 -2.76
CA ARG A 111 18.09 -1.92 -4.14
C ARG A 111 17.80 -0.43 -4.10
N LEU A 112 18.48 0.32 -4.97
CA LEU A 112 18.13 1.73 -5.18
C LEU A 112 16.67 1.80 -5.61
N PRO A 113 15.88 2.70 -5.03
CA PRO A 113 14.50 2.90 -5.44
C PRO A 113 14.49 3.31 -6.93
N SER A 114 13.69 2.64 -7.74
CA SER A 114 13.47 3.02 -9.12
C SER A 114 12.25 3.95 -9.21
N PHE A 115 12.33 4.96 -10.06
CA PHE A 115 11.25 5.89 -10.36
C PHE A 115 11.23 6.18 -11.86
N VAL A 116 10.09 6.63 -12.38
CA VAL A 116 9.92 7.02 -13.78
C VAL A 116 10.51 8.41 -13.97
N SER A 117 11.26 8.64 -15.03
CA SER A 117 11.85 9.96 -15.30
C SER A 117 10.75 11.02 -15.60
N GLN A 118 11.07 12.30 -15.42
CA GLN A 118 10.14 13.38 -15.79
C GLN A 118 9.80 13.33 -17.29
N LYS A 119 10.81 13.05 -18.12
CA LYS A 119 10.63 12.88 -19.57
C LYS A 119 9.64 11.76 -19.89
N ASP A 120 9.79 10.58 -19.26
CA ASP A 120 8.88 9.44 -19.49
C ASP A 120 7.47 9.75 -19.00
N MET A 121 7.33 10.50 -17.89
CA MET A 121 6.01 10.96 -17.40
C MET A 121 5.36 11.98 -18.34
N GLN A 122 6.13 12.85 -18.97
CA GLN A 122 5.64 13.76 -20.01
C GLN A 122 5.21 12.99 -21.26
N THR A 123 6.01 12.00 -21.68
CA THR A 123 5.66 11.11 -22.79
C THR A 123 4.35 10.36 -22.49
N LEU A 124 4.18 9.85 -21.26
CA LEU A 124 2.96 9.19 -20.84
C LEU A 124 1.74 10.12 -20.96
N LYS A 125 1.89 11.39 -20.58
CA LYS A 125 0.79 12.38 -20.65
C LYS A 125 0.44 12.76 -22.10
N ASN A 126 1.45 12.96 -22.95
CA ASN A 126 1.28 13.64 -24.23
C ASN A 126 1.21 12.70 -25.44
N HIS A 127 1.77 11.50 -25.34
CA HIS A 127 1.95 10.61 -26.49
C HIS A 127 1.33 9.20 -26.30
N VAL A 128 0.83 8.88 -25.10
CA VAL A 128 0.07 7.63 -24.93
C VAL A 128 -1.40 7.91 -25.27
N GLU A 129 -1.88 7.23 -26.27
CA GLU A 129 -3.29 7.33 -26.70
C GLU A 129 -4.17 6.47 -25.79
N PHE A 130 -5.31 7.04 -25.40
CA PHE A 130 -6.37 6.34 -24.70
C PHE A 130 -7.60 6.32 -25.61
N THR A 131 -8.40 5.28 -25.49
CA THR A 131 -9.66 5.20 -26.20
C THR A 131 -10.64 6.29 -25.75
N ASP A 132 -11.52 6.76 -26.64
CA ASP A 132 -12.51 7.80 -26.30
C ASP A 132 -13.71 7.27 -25.50
N ASP A 133 -13.69 5.99 -25.15
CA ASP A 133 -14.70 5.37 -24.31
C ASP A 133 -14.49 5.66 -22.81
N TRP A 134 -15.46 5.26 -21.99
CA TRP A 134 -15.39 5.43 -20.54
C TRP A 134 -14.15 4.77 -19.93
N LYS A 135 -13.74 3.64 -20.48
CA LYS A 135 -12.54 2.93 -20.01
C LYS A 135 -11.28 3.76 -20.23
N GLY A 136 -11.10 4.31 -21.42
CA GLY A 136 -9.94 5.14 -21.73
C GLY A 136 -9.91 6.43 -20.91
N GLN A 137 -11.06 7.09 -20.72
CA GLN A 137 -11.18 8.26 -19.84
C GLN A 137 -10.80 7.90 -18.39
N THR A 138 -11.28 6.77 -17.88
CA THR A 138 -10.95 6.26 -16.55
C THR A 138 -9.44 5.96 -16.41
N ASP A 139 -8.86 5.27 -17.38
CA ASP A 139 -7.44 4.89 -17.36
C ASP A 139 -6.52 6.12 -17.39
N LYS A 140 -6.84 7.10 -18.22
CA LYS A 140 -6.13 8.39 -18.34
C LYS A 140 -6.17 9.16 -17.03
N LEU A 141 -7.37 9.39 -16.51
CA LEU A 141 -7.55 10.16 -15.27
C LEU A 141 -6.90 9.47 -14.08
N LEU A 142 -7.02 8.15 -13.98
CA LEU A 142 -6.41 7.35 -12.94
C LEU A 142 -4.88 7.57 -12.88
N LEU A 143 -4.19 7.52 -14.03
CA LEU A 143 -2.75 7.76 -14.11
C LEU A 143 -2.39 9.20 -13.76
N ASN A 144 -3.19 10.17 -14.21
CA ASN A 144 -3.01 11.58 -13.88
C ASN A 144 -3.14 11.84 -12.38
N VAL A 145 -4.18 11.30 -11.74
CA VAL A 145 -4.40 11.46 -10.30
C VAL A 145 -3.31 10.76 -9.49
N PHE A 146 -2.87 9.55 -9.88
CA PHE A 146 -1.73 8.90 -9.21
C PHE A 146 -0.48 9.76 -9.22
N TYR A 147 -0.13 10.31 -10.38
CA TYR A 147 1.07 11.12 -10.52
C TYR A 147 0.93 12.50 -9.86
N ALA A 148 -0.24 13.12 -9.92
CA ALA A 148 -0.49 14.42 -9.30
C ALA A 148 -0.52 14.37 -7.77
N THR A 149 -0.88 13.24 -7.16
CA THR A 149 -1.18 13.17 -5.73
C THR A 149 -0.27 12.22 -4.95
N GLY A 150 0.36 11.27 -5.63
CA GLY A 150 1.06 10.17 -4.95
C GLY A 150 0.15 9.34 -4.03
N ILE A 151 -1.15 9.33 -4.24
CA ILE A 151 -2.17 8.60 -3.45
C ILE A 151 -1.87 7.10 -3.41
N ARG A 152 -2.29 6.39 -2.35
CA ARG A 152 -2.18 4.91 -2.33
C ARG A 152 -3.24 4.28 -3.21
N LEU A 153 -2.93 3.11 -3.78
CA LEU A 153 -3.88 2.35 -4.61
C LEU A 153 -5.25 2.17 -3.92
N SER A 154 -5.24 1.73 -2.67
CA SER A 154 -6.48 1.54 -1.90
C SER A 154 -7.24 2.84 -1.61
N GLU A 155 -6.54 3.95 -1.45
CA GLU A 155 -7.14 5.27 -1.27
C GLU A 155 -7.79 5.76 -2.57
N LEU A 156 -7.12 5.55 -3.71
CA LEU A 156 -7.65 5.95 -5.02
C LEU A 156 -8.91 5.18 -5.40
N ILE A 157 -8.91 3.86 -5.31
CA ILE A 157 -10.09 3.04 -5.70
C ILE A 157 -11.30 3.27 -4.79
N ASN A 158 -11.07 3.71 -3.55
CA ASN A 158 -12.12 4.02 -2.58
C ASN A 158 -12.39 5.52 -2.44
N LEU A 159 -11.81 6.35 -3.32
CA LEU A 159 -12.01 7.79 -3.31
C LEU A 159 -13.47 8.11 -3.63
N LYS A 160 -14.12 8.87 -2.74
CA LYS A 160 -15.51 9.28 -2.89
C LYS A 160 -15.60 10.70 -3.42
N GLU A 161 -16.70 11.01 -4.12
CA GLU A 161 -16.98 12.36 -4.60
C GLU A 161 -17.05 13.38 -3.44
N SER A 162 -17.59 12.99 -2.28
CA SER A 162 -17.64 13.84 -1.08
C SER A 162 -16.27 14.20 -0.49
N GLN A 163 -15.20 13.60 -0.99
CA GLN A 163 -13.83 13.88 -0.59
C GLN A 163 -13.10 14.87 -1.52
N LEU A 164 -13.79 15.35 -2.55
CA LEU A 164 -13.29 16.33 -3.50
C LEU A 164 -13.72 17.72 -3.08
N ASP A 165 -12.78 18.65 -3.04
CA ASP A 165 -13.03 20.08 -2.84
C ASP A 165 -12.62 20.82 -4.12
N PHE A 166 -13.57 20.99 -5.01
CA PHE A 166 -13.35 21.63 -6.31
C PHE A 166 -12.96 23.10 -6.15
N SER A 167 -13.56 23.81 -5.17
CA SER A 167 -13.32 25.23 -4.94
C SER A 167 -11.88 25.49 -4.48
N ASN A 168 -11.34 24.65 -3.62
CA ASN A 168 -9.99 24.78 -3.07
C ASN A 168 -8.93 23.96 -3.81
N ALA A 169 -9.31 23.20 -4.85
CA ALA A 169 -8.47 22.26 -5.57
C ALA A 169 -7.75 21.29 -4.63
N GLN A 170 -8.52 20.50 -3.87
CA GLN A 170 -8.01 19.59 -2.84
C GLN A 170 -8.73 18.24 -2.88
N ILE A 171 -8.01 17.21 -2.48
CA ILE A 171 -8.54 15.86 -2.28
C ILE A 171 -8.30 15.46 -0.83
N LYS A 172 -9.37 15.13 -0.11
CA LYS A 172 -9.33 14.62 1.26
C LYS A 172 -9.25 13.10 1.23
N VAL A 173 -8.20 12.50 1.78
CA VAL A 173 -8.04 11.05 1.80
C VAL A 173 -7.94 10.51 3.21
N LEU A 174 -8.50 9.32 3.40
CA LEU A 174 -8.49 8.60 4.65
C LEU A 174 -7.35 7.56 4.62
N GLY A 175 -6.31 7.79 5.41
CA GLY A 175 -5.13 6.94 5.49
C GLY A 175 -5.24 5.82 6.52
N LYS A 176 -4.12 5.13 6.75
CA LYS A 176 -4.02 4.07 7.77
C LYS A 176 -4.33 4.63 9.17
N GLY A 177 -5.18 3.91 9.92
CA GLY A 177 -5.58 4.30 11.26
C GLY A 177 -6.63 5.41 11.29
N ASN A 178 -7.42 5.54 10.23
CA ASN A 178 -8.50 6.54 10.11
C ASN A 178 -8.01 7.99 10.16
N LYS A 179 -6.73 8.24 9.80
CA LYS A 179 -6.16 9.59 9.77
C LYS A 179 -6.45 10.22 8.43
N GLU A 180 -7.10 11.37 8.47
CA GLU A 180 -7.35 12.18 7.28
C GLU A 180 -6.11 13.01 6.91
N ARG A 181 -5.91 13.19 5.61
CA ARG A 181 -4.98 14.18 5.08
C ARG A 181 -5.55 14.85 3.85
N ILE A 182 -5.16 16.09 3.64
CA ILE A 182 -5.52 16.87 2.47
C ILE A 182 -4.35 16.84 1.49
N ILE A 183 -4.64 16.53 0.23
CA ILE A 183 -3.68 16.56 -0.87
C ILE A 183 -4.09 17.72 -1.79
N PRO A 184 -3.30 18.80 -1.89
CA PRO A 184 -3.52 19.83 -2.87
C PRO A 184 -3.23 19.29 -4.28
N VAL A 185 -3.99 19.72 -5.27
CA VAL A 185 -3.79 19.37 -6.67
C VAL A 185 -3.80 20.62 -7.54
N SER A 186 -3.33 20.51 -8.78
CA SER A 186 -3.41 21.63 -9.73
C SER A 186 -4.87 21.90 -10.14
N LYS A 187 -5.15 23.13 -10.57
CA LYS A 187 -6.47 23.49 -11.10
C LYS A 187 -6.84 22.66 -12.32
N GLU A 188 -5.86 22.27 -13.13
CA GLU A 188 -6.06 21.38 -14.26
C GLU A 188 -6.54 20.00 -13.81
N CYS A 189 -5.82 19.40 -12.84
CA CYS A 189 -6.17 18.07 -12.34
C CYS A 189 -7.55 18.02 -11.68
N ILE A 190 -7.93 19.05 -10.90
CA ILE A 190 -9.24 19.06 -10.25
C ILE A 190 -10.37 19.24 -11.26
N ARG A 191 -10.17 20.01 -12.34
CA ARG A 191 -11.13 20.13 -13.46
C ARG A 191 -11.26 18.80 -14.21
N GLU A 192 -10.16 18.12 -14.54
CA GLU A 192 -10.22 16.79 -15.16
C GLU A 192 -11.06 15.82 -14.32
N ILE A 193 -10.96 15.91 -12.99
CA ILE A 193 -11.77 15.08 -12.07
C ILE A 193 -13.25 15.51 -12.11
N GLU A 194 -13.52 16.81 -12.13
CA GLU A 194 -14.87 17.37 -12.20
C GLU A 194 -15.59 16.94 -13.48
N ASP A 195 -14.95 17.13 -14.64
CA ASP A 195 -15.46 16.70 -15.93
C ASP A 195 -15.75 15.18 -15.95
N TYR A 196 -14.86 14.38 -15.37
CA TYR A 196 -15.05 12.94 -15.27
C TYR A 196 -16.25 12.58 -14.38
N VAL A 197 -16.45 13.26 -13.26
CA VAL A 197 -17.60 13.05 -12.36
C VAL A 197 -18.90 13.48 -13.04
N GLU A 198 -18.90 14.56 -13.81
CA GLU A 198 -20.07 14.96 -14.60
C GLU A 198 -20.40 13.91 -15.70
N ASN A 199 -19.40 13.46 -16.45
CA ASN A 199 -19.58 12.41 -17.46
C ASN A 199 -20.07 11.10 -16.85
N LYS A 200 -19.62 10.77 -15.62
CA LYS A 200 -20.08 9.60 -14.89
C LYS A 200 -21.60 9.59 -14.71
N LYS A 201 -22.24 10.73 -14.48
CA LYS A 201 -23.69 10.83 -14.28
C LYS A 201 -24.49 10.39 -15.52
N GLN A 202 -23.86 10.40 -16.69
CA GLN A 202 -24.48 9.98 -17.95
C GLN A 202 -24.44 8.46 -18.17
N LEU A 203 -23.70 7.72 -17.36
CA LEU A 203 -23.64 6.27 -17.48
C LEU A 203 -24.89 5.63 -16.89
N ALA A 204 -25.55 4.78 -17.64
CA ALA A 204 -26.80 4.11 -17.27
C ALA A 204 -26.79 3.34 -15.95
N ASN A 205 -25.60 2.91 -15.49
CA ASN A 205 -25.43 2.10 -14.27
C ASN A 205 -24.65 2.82 -13.16
N SER A 206 -24.47 4.15 -13.25
CA SER A 206 -23.66 4.91 -12.30
C SER A 206 -24.45 5.42 -11.09
N GLU A 207 -25.80 5.36 -11.17
CA GLU A 207 -26.69 5.89 -10.13
C GLU A 207 -26.36 5.31 -8.75
N GLY A 208 -26.10 6.21 -7.79
CA GLY A 208 -25.87 5.87 -6.40
C GLY A 208 -24.44 5.41 -6.04
N SER A 209 -23.50 5.31 -6.98
CA SER A 209 -22.12 5.01 -6.62
C SER A 209 -21.41 6.24 -6.06
N PRO A 210 -21.01 6.25 -4.77
CA PRO A 210 -20.31 7.37 -4.17
C PRO A 210 -18.86 7.48 -4.63
N ASN A 211 -18.31 6.45 -5.28
CA ASN A 211 -16.91 6.39 -5.68
C ASN A 211 -16.65 7.25 -6.92
N VAL A 212 -15.55 7.97 -6.93
CA VAL A 212 -15.09 8.73 -8.10
C VAL A 212 -14.84 7.78 -9.26
N PHE A 213 -14.02 6.78 -9.05
CA PHE A 213 -13.63 5.82 -10.10
C PHE A 213 -14.53 4.60 -10.12
N ILE A 214 -15.20 4.39 -11.24
CA ILE A 214 -16.06 3.21 -11.49
C ILE A 214 -15.77 2.59 -12.86
N SER A 215 -16.09 1.33 -13.00
CA SER A 215 -16.07 0.65 -14.30
C SER A 215 -17.28 1.06 -15.16
N GLU A 216 -17.28 0.71 -16.43
CA GLU A 216 -18.44 0.87 -17.35
C GLU A 216 -19.76 0.27 -16.82
N LYS A 217 -19.64 -0.72 -15.92
CA LYS A 217 -20.78 -1.38 -15.28
C LYS A 217 -21.22 -0.68 -13.97
N GLY A 218 -20.73 0.54 -13.69
CA GLY A 218 -21.05 1.29 -12.46
C GLY A 218 -20.40 0.76 -11.18
N LYS A 219 -19.57 -0.29 -11.25
CA LYS A 219 -18.95 -0.91 -10.07
C LYS A 219 -17.63 -0.25 -9.73
N PRO A 220 -17.26 -0.14 -8.43
CA PRO A 220 -15.94 0.34 -8.00
C PRO A 220 -14.81 -0.44 -8.68
N LEU A 221 -13.70 0.25 -8.95
CA LEU A 221 -12.52 -0.41 -9.51
C LEU A 221 -11.89 -1.36 -8.48
N TYR A 222 -11.24 -2.40 -8.96
CA TYR A 222 -10.52 -3.36 -8.11
C TYR A 222 -9.01 -3.28 -8.31
N PRO A 223 -8.20 -3.65 -7.29
CA PRO A 223 -6.74 -3.44 -7.29
C PRO A 223 -6.02 -4.00 -8.52
N LYS A 224 -6.44 -5.16 -9.02
CA LYS A 224 -5.80 -5.81 -10.18
C LYS A 224 -6.03 -5.03 -11.47
N TYR A 225 -7.22 -4.43 -11.66
CA TYR A 225 -7.51 -3.57 -12.80
C TYR A 225 -6.52 -2.40 -12.84
N VAL A 226 -6.43 -1.65 -11.74
CA VAL A 226 -5.54 -0.49 -11.64
C VAL A 226 -4.08 -0.86 -11.83
N TYR A 227 -3.66 -2.01 -11.26
CA TYR A 227 -2.31 -2.52 -11.48
C TYR A 227 -2.03 -2.79 -12.96
N ASN A 228 -2.97 -3.40 -13.67
CA ASN A 228 -2.83 -3.70 -15.09
C ASN A 228 -2.76 -2.43 -15.94
N VAL A 229 -3.63 -1.43 -15.67
CA VAL A 229 -3.60 -0.12 -16.33
C VAL A 229 -2.23 0.54 -16.16
N VAL A 230 -1.75 0.66 -14.93
CA VAL A 230 -0.44 1.27 -14.65
C VAL A 230 0.69 0.49 -15.34
N LYS A 231 0.66 -0.85 -15.28
CA LYS A 231 1.68 -1.69 -15.91
C LYS A 231 1.69 -1.52 -17.43
N ALA A 232 0.53 -1.59 -18.07
CA ALA A 232 0.41 -1.47 -19.52
C ALA A 232 0.94 -0.13 -20.03
N ASN A 233 0.48 0.97 -19.43
CA ASN A 233 0.84 2.32 -19.86
C ASN A 233 2.31 2.67 -19.56
N LEU A 234 2.83 2.33 -18.38
CA LEU A 234 4.25 2.51 -18.09
C LEU A 234 5.15 1.64 -18.98
N SER A 235 4.66 0.53 -19.50
CA SER A 235 5.45 -0.32 -20.41
C SER A 235 5.71 0.32 -21.77
N GLN A 236 4.91 1.30 -22.16
CA GLN A 236 5.07 2.05 -23.41
C GLN A 236 6.13 3.14 -23.30
N VAL A 237 6.40 3.65 -22.09
CA VAL A 237 7.24 4.85 -21.91
C VAL A 237 8.52 4.61 -21.12
N THR A 238 8.65 3.49 -20.41
CA THR A 238 9.84 3.23 -19.60
C THR A 238 10.29 1.77 -19.64
N THR A 239 11.61 1.55 -19.57
CA THR A 239 12.25 0.24 -19.50
C THR A 239 12.36 -0.33 -18.08
N LEU A 240 11.85 0.37 -17.07
CA LEU A 240 11.86 -0.12 -15.69
C LEU A 240 11.24 -1.54 -15.59
N GLN A 241 11.91 -2.43 -14.87
CA GLN A 241 11.41 -3.80 -14.66
C GLN A 241 10.12 -3.82 -13.82
N LYS A 242 10.06 -2.96 -12.79
CA LYS A 242 8.88 -2.84 -11.92
C LYS A 242 8.00 -1.69 -12.38
N LYS A 243 6.78 -1.99 -12.74
CA LYS A 243 5.76 -1.04 -13.18
C LYS A 243 4.49 -1.29 -12.38
N SER A 244 4.22 -0.42 -11.41
CA SER A 244 3.12 -0.62 -10.46
C SER A 244 2.66 0.72 -9.88
N PRO A 245 1.47 0.80 -9.28
CA PRO A 245 1.00 2.00 -8.56
C PRO A 245 2.00 2.53 -7.53
N HIS A 246 2.75 1.65 -6.86
CA HIS A 246 3.79 2.08 -5.93
C HIS A 246 4.96 2.82 -6.60
N ILE A 247 5.29 2.49 -7.85
CA ILE A 247 6.30 3.21 -8.62
C ILE A 247 5.84 4.63 -8.92
N LEU A 248 4.58 4.83 -9.34
CA LEU A 248 4.05 6.18 -9.58
C LEU A 248 4.07 7.03 -8.30
N ARG A 249 3.66 6.47 -7.18
CA ARG A 249 3.74 7.15 -5.88
C ARG A 249 5.19 7.47 -5.50
N HIS A 250 6.12 6.56 -5.76
CA HIS A 250 7.54 6.81 -5.51
C HIS A 250 8.09 7.88 -6.46
N THR A 251 7.69 7.86 -7.73
CA THR A 251 8.00 8.88 -8.73
C THR A 251 7.55 10.26 -8.27
N PHE A 252 6.30 10.39 -7.82
CA PHE A 252 5.77 11.64 -7.24
C PHE A 252 6.69 12.16 -6.11
N ALA A 253 7.00 11.30 -5.12
CA ALA A 253 7.86 11.68 -4.01
C ALA A 253 9.25 12.14 -4.47
N THR A 254 9.86 11.38 -5.39
CA THR A 254 11.22 11.66 -5.90
C THR A 254 11.24 12.96 -6.71
N HIS A 255 10.24 13.20 -7.57
CA HIS A 255 10.18 14.42 -8.35
C HIS A 255 10.00 15.66 -7.47
N LEU A 256 9.10 15.60 -6.47
CA LEU A 256 8.97 16.69 -5.50
C LEU A 256 10.30 16.98 -4.76
N THR A 257 10.95 15.94 -4.27
CA THR A 257 12.23 16.09 -3.55
C THR A 257 13.33 16.63 -4.45
N ASN A 258 13.45 16.12 -5.69
CA ASN A 258 14.46 16.58 -6.65
C ASN A 258 14.22 18.05 -7.07
N ASN A 259 12.98 18.51 -7.05
CA ASN A 259 12.61 19.89 -7.32
C ASN A 259 12.64 20.79 -6.06
N GLY A 260 13.29 20.31 -4.99
CA GLY A 260 13.58 21.12 -3.80
C GLY A 260 12.50 21.12 -2.72
N ALA A 261 11.48 20.25 -2.81
CA ALA A 261 10.50 20.14 -1.74
C ALA A 261 11.12 19.58 -0.45
N ASP A 262 10.73 20.17 0.68
CA ASP A 262 11.14 19.67 1.99
C ASP A 262 10.68 18.21 2.21
N LEU A 263 11.58 17.37 2.69
CA LEU A 263 11.33 15.93 2.86
C LEU A 263 10.19 15.64 3.86
N ASN A 264 10.01 16.48 4.89
CA ASN A 264 8.92 16.30 5.86
C ASN A 264 7.57 16.66 5.24
N ALA A 265 7.53 17.70 4.41
CA ALA A 265 6.35 18.05 3.65
C ALA A 265 5.94 16.94 2.66
N VAL A 266 6.90 16.35 1.96
CA VAL A 266 6.65 15.19 1.07
C VAL A 266 6.13 13.98 1.88
N LYS A 267 6.70 13.70 3.07
CA LYS A 267 6.18 12.64 3.96
C LYS A 267 4.77 12.91 4.43
N GLU A 268 4.44 14.17 4.73
CA GLU A 268 3.10 14.58 5.16
C GLU A 268 2.08 14.40 4.04
N LEU A 269 2.36 14.88 2.82
CA LEU A 269 1.53 14.66 1.63
C LEU A 269 1.27 13.17 1.38
N LEU A 270 2.28 12.35 1.57
CA LEU A 270 2.16 10.91 1.40
C LEU A 270 1.46 10.22 2.59
N GLY A 271 1.31 10.84 3.74
CA GLY A 271 0.74 10.23 4.94
C GLY A 271 1.59 9.05 5.45
N HIS A 272 2.91 9.26 5.60
CA HIS A 272 3.80 8.29 6.21
C HIS A 272 3.72 8.42 7.74
N SER A 273 3.29 7.36 8.43
CA SER A 273 2.94 7.32 9.86
C SER A 273 4.12 7.38 10.84
N SER A 274 5.34 7.66 10.40
CA SER A 274 6.54 7.55 11.24
C SER A 274 7.04 8.88 11.81
N LEU A 275 6.17 9.84 12.03
CA LEU A 275 6.43 10.94 12.98
C LEU A 275 5.17 11.10 13.81
N ALA A 276 5.30 10.77 15.09
CA ALA A 276 4.29 10.98 16.10
C ALA A 276 4.04 12.49 16.25
N ALA A 277 2.94 12.96 15.69
CA ALA A 277 2.15 14.06 16.21
C ALA A 277 0.86 14.11 15.41
N THR A 278 -0.25 14.10 16.09
CA THR A 278 -1.53 14.58 15.58
C THR A 278 -1.32 16.08 15.30
N GLN A 279 -0.72 16.42 14.16
CA GLN A 279 -0.76 17.78 13.67
C GLN A 279 -2.19 18.05 13.25
N ILE A 280 -2.87 18.84 14.03
CA ILE A 280 -4.13 19.48 13.64
C ILE A 280 -3.77 20.27 12.38
N TYR A 281 -4.37 19.90 11.24
CA TYR A 281 -4.20 20.63 9.99
C TYR A 281 -4.74 22.05 10.19
N THR A 282 -3.85 22.97 10.52
CA THR A 282 -4.18 24.40 10.57
C THR A 282 -4.22 24.94 9.12
N HIS A 283 -4.95 26.01 8.90
CA HIS A 283 -5.05 26.69 7.61
C HIS A 283 -3.63 27.01 7.05
N ASN A 284 -2.71 27.43 7.90
CA ASN A 284 -1.31 27.72 7.54
C ASN A 284 -0.53 26.51 7.03
N THR A 285 -0.81 25.30 7.53
CA THR A 285 -0.16 24.06 7.06
C THR A 285 -0.61 23.70 5.65
N ILE A 286 -1.90 23.87 5.33
CA ILE A 286 -2.45 23.59 4.01
C ILE A 286 -1.91 24.56 2.97
N GLU A 287 -1.81 25.85 3.29
CA GLU A 287 -1.23 26.86 2.39
C GLU A 287 0.24 26.58 2.10
N LYS A 288 1.01 26.18 3.12
CA LYS A 288 2.40 25.77 2.96
C LYS A 288 2.55 24.54 2.05
N LEU A 289 1.68 23.54 2.21
CA LEU A 289 1.66 22.35 1.34
C LEU A 289 1.29 22.70 -0.10
N LYS A 290 0.34 23.62 -0.32
CA LYS A 290 -0.01 24.14 -1.65
C LYS A 290 1.18 24.86 -2.30
N ASP A 291 1.90 25.68 -1.56
CA ASP A 291 3.06 26.41 -2.06
C ASP A 291 4.21 25.47 -2.45
N ILE A 292 4.50 24.49 -1.60
CA ILE A 292 5.48 23.44 -1.88
C ILE A 292 5.08 22.63 -3.11
N TYR A 293 3.80 22.25 -3.22
CA TYR A 293 3.29 21.52 -4.37
C TYR A 293 3.44 22.35 -5.65
N LYS A 294 3.03 23.62 -5.64
CA LYS A 294 3.15 24.52 -6.79
C LYS A 294 4.60 24.71 -7.24
N LYS A 295 5.55 24.84 -6.30
CA LYS A 295 6.96 25.09 -6.63
C LYS A 295 7.71 23.84 -7.08
N ALA A 296 7.29 22.67 -6.62
CA ALA A 296 8.08 21.45 -6.77
C ALA A 296 7.43 20.37 -7.64
N HIS A 297 6.12 20.42 -7.89
CA HIS A 297 5.47 19.40 -8.72
C HIS A 297 5.48 19.79 -10.20
N PRO A 298 5.93 18.90 -11.13
CA PRO A 298 6.04 19.22 -12.57
C PRO A 298 4.71 19.53 -13.27
N LYS A 299 3.57 19.27 -12.60
CA LYS A 299 2.21 19.52 -13.09
C LYS A 299 1.42 20.49 -12.18
N ALA A 300 2.10 21.32 -11.40
CA ALA A 300 1.44 22.29 -10.52
C ALA A 300 0.96 23.53 -11.26
#